data_36a862b9866c626b00c242356afea9ea
#
_entry.id   36a862b9866c626b00c242356afea9ea
#
_cell.length_a   1.000
_cell.length_b   1.000
_cell.length_c   1.000
_cell.angle_alpha   90.00
_cell.angle_beta   90.00
_cell.angle_gamma   90.00
#
_symmetry.space_group_name_H-M   'P 1'
#
loop_
_entity.id
_entity.type
_entity.pdbx_description
1 polymer ?
#
loop_
_entity_poly.entity_id
_entity_poly.type
_entity_poly.pdbx_seq_one_letter_code
_entity_poly.pdbx_strand_id
1 'polypeptide(L)' 'MALITDAADSWSAPVTLTQDEIWQARSGTVYVTSTPGATADDGLFLREATAVQFSAGTELRYRKEGTTPAVIVREGV' A
#
# COMPACT_ATOMS: atom_id res chain seq x y z
N MET A 1 12.35 -2.74 8.43
CA MET A 1 11.38 -3.34 7.50
C MET A 1 10.16 -3.84 8.26
N ALA A 2 9.00 -3.58 7.74
CA ALA A 2 7.76 -4.12 8.28
C ALA A 2 6.94 -4.75 7.15
N LEU A 3 6.13 -5.75 7.50
CA LEU A 3 5.24 -6.41 6.55
C LEU A 3 3.80 -6.05 6.88
N ILE A 4 3.03 -5.73 5.84
CA ILE A 4 1.58 -5.58 5.92
C ILE A 4 0.98 -6.86 5.36
N THR A 5 0.27 -7.61 6.20
CA THR A 5 -0.30 -8.91 5.82
C THR A 5 -1.82 -8.95 5.92
N ASP A 6 -2.44 -7.82 6.24
CA ASP A 6 -3.88 -7.72 6.48
C ASP A 6 -4.64 -7.02 5.34
N ALA A 7 -4.03 -6.88 4.17
CA ALA A 7 -4.68 -6.24 3.04
C ALA A 7 -5.95 -7.01 2.68
N ALA A 8 -7.06 -6.29 2.62
CA ALA A 8 -8.36 -6.81 2.23
C ALA A 8 -8.74 -6.25 0.85
N ASP A 9 -9.90 -6.64 0.34
CA ASP A 9 -10.39 -6.14 -0.94
C ASP A 9 -11.06 -4.76 -0.83
N SER A 10 -11.11 -4.18 0.36
CA SER A 10 -11.54 -2.81 0.60
C SER A 10 -10.39 -1.99 1.16
N TRP A 11 -10.46 -0.66 1.00
CA TRP A 11 -9.42 0.24 1.50
C TRP A 11 -9.22 0.10 2.99
N SER A 12 -7.95 0.05 3.42
CA SER A 12 -7.57 -0.02 4.82
C SER A 12 -7.86 1.31 5.55
N ALA A 13 -7.73 1.29 6.88
CA ALA A 13 -7.59 2.51 7.65
C ALA A 13 -6.32 3.26 7.20
N PRO A 14 -6.29 4.59 7.35
CA PRO A 14 -5.14 5.36 6.91
C PRO A 14 -3.88 5.06 7.74
N VAL A 15 -2.74 5.03 7.05
CA VAL A 15 -1.42 4.91 7.67
C VAL A 15 -0.66 6.19 7.38
N THR A 16 -0.31 6.95 8.41
CA THR A 16 0.47 8.17 8.25
C THR A 16 1.95 7.85 8.43
N LEU A 17 2.75 8.20 7.43
CA LEU A 17 4.19 7.95 7.47
C LEU A 17 4.88 8.96 8.36
N THR A 18 5.75 8.50 9.24
CA THR A 18 6.56 9.36 10.10
C THR A 18 7.97 9.57 9.55
N GLN A 19 8.30 8.91 8.47
CA GLN A 19 9.58 9.01 7.74
C GLN A 19 9.32 8.67 6.28
N ASP A 20 10.30 8.96 5.42
CA ASP A 20 10.23 8.51 4.04
C ASP A 20 10.30 6.98 4.01
N GLU A 21 9.46 6.37 3.20
CA GLU A 21 9.38 4.91 3.10
C GLU A 21 9.25 4.46 1.66
N ILE A 22 9.75 3.26 1.40
CA ILE A 22 9.48 2.53 0.16
C ILE A 22 8.48 1.45 0.49
N TRP A 23 7.42 1.39 -0.31
CA TRP A 23 6.40 0.34 -0.23
C TRP A 23 6.50 -0.54 -1.46
N GLN A 24 6.55 -1.84 -1.26
CA GLN A 24 6.65 -2.81 -2.33
C GLN A 24 5.60 -3.90 -2.17
N ALA A 25 4.95 -4.27 -3.27
CA ALA A 25 4.14 -5.48 -3.29
C ALA A 25 5.08 -6.68 -3.32
N ARG A 26 5.21 -7.35 -2.18
CA ARG A 26 6.11 -8.50 -2.06
C ARG A 26 5.50 -9.76 -2.66
N SER A 27 4.21 -9.93 -2.50
CA SER A 27 3.45 -11.00 -3.14
C SER A 27 2.06 -10.50 -3.46
N GLY A 28 1.48 -11.00 -4.54
CA GLY A 28 0.19 -10.56 -5.03
C GLY A 28 0.23 -9.16 -5.62
N THR A 29 -0.94 -8.61 -5.88
CA THR A 29 -1.11 -7.28 -6.44
C THR A 29 -1.89 -6.41 -5.46
N VAL A 30 -1.45 -5.18 -5.27
CA VAL A 30 -2.07 -4.24 -4.33
C VAL A 30 -2.33 -2.91 -4.99
N TYR A 31 -3.27 -2.17 -4.41
CA TYR A 31 -3.50 -0.75 -4.70
C TYR A 31 -3.09 0.04 -3.47
N VAL A 32 -2.45 1.19 -3.69
CA VAL A 32 -2.06 2.12 -2.63
C VAL A 32 -2.46 3.52 -3.06
N THR A 33 -3.08 4.27 -2.16
CA THR A 33 -3.53 5.62 -2.47
C THR A 33 -3.29 6.57 -1.32
N SER A 34 -3.06 7.85 -1.65
CA SER A 34 -3.08 8.95 -0.68
C SER A 34 -4.37 9.78 -0.78
N THR A 35 -5.32 9.37 -1.59
CA THR A 35 -6.57 10.10 -1.81
C THR A 35 -7.53 9.88 -0.65
N PRO A 36 -7.96 10.95 0.08
CA PRO A 36 -9.02 10.81 1.09
C PRO A 36 -10.33 10.38 0.42
N GLY A 37 -11.08 9.49 1.07
CA GLY A 37 -12.35 9.02 0.54
C GLY A 37 -12.21 8.22 -0.76
N ALA A 38 -11.12 7.46 -0.88
CA ALA A 38 -10.79 6.71 -2.08
C ALA A 38 -11.91 5.74 -2.49
N THR A 39 -12.11 5.64 -3.80
CA THR A 39 -13.01 4.66 -4.41
C THR A 39 -12.20 3.50 -4.99
N ALA A 40 -12.88 2.51 -5.58
CA ALA A 40 -12.21 1.36 -6.18
C ALA A 40 -11.32 1.74 -7.38
N ASP A 41 -11.57 2.90 -7.99
CA ASP A 41 -10.82 3.35 -9.16
C ASP A 41 -9.58 4.18 -8.80
N ASP A 42 -9.38 4.49 -7.52
CA ASP A 42 -8.24 5.28 -7.07
C ASP A 42 -7.04 4.40 -6.81
N GLY A 43 -5.86 5.05 -6.83
CA GLY A 43 -4.64 4.46 -6.33
C GLY A 43 -3.67 3.99 -7.39
N LEU A 44 -2.45 3.77 -6.93
CA LEU A 44 -1.39 3.18 -7.73
C LEU A 44 -1.57 1.66 -7.74
N PHE A 45 -1.38 1.07 -8.91
CA PHE A 45 -1.47 -0.37 -9.10
C PHE A 45 -0.06 -0.95 -8.99
N LEU A 46 0.20 -1.69 -7.91
CA LEU A 46 1.50 -2.30 -7.67
C LEU A 46 1.41 -3.80 -7.87
N ARG A 47 2.02 -4.27 -8.95
CA ARG A 47 2.22 -5.70 -9.19
C ARG A 47 3.34 -6.22 -8.31
N GLU A 48 3.43 -7.52 -8.14
CA GLU A 48 4.50 -8.16 -7.39
C GLU A 48 5.87 -7.62 -7.82
N ALA A 49 6.69 -7.30 -6.82
CA ALA A 49 8.03 -6.71 -6.95
C ALA A 49 8.06 -5.22 -7.33
N THR A 50 6.93 -4.60 -7.64
CA THR A 50 6.89 -3.15 -7.90
C THR A 50 6.97 -2.38 -6.58
N ALA A 51 7.81 -1.35 -6.55
CA ALA A 51 8.01 -0.52 -5.37
C ALA A 51 7.84 0.96 -5.70
N VAL A 52 7.35 1.73 -4.73
CA VAL A 52 7.17 3.19 -4.83
C VAL A 52 7.63 3.82 -3.54
N GLN A 53 8.33 4.95 -3.66
CA GLN A 53 8.75 5.74 -2.49
C GLN A 53 7.70 6.80 -2.17
N PHE A 54 7.42 6.95 -0.87
CA PHE A 54 6.52 7.98 -0.35
C PHE A 54 7.23 8.80 0.71
N SER A 55 6.89 10.08 0.77
CA SER A 55 7.50 11.02 1.71
C SER A 55 6.86 10.94 3.09
N ALA A 56 7.62 11.30 4.11
CA ALA A 56 7.11 11.49 5.47
C ALA A 56 5.90 12.43 5.46
N GLY A 57 4.92 12.14 6.30
CA GLY A 57 3.68 12.91 6.37
C GLY A 57 2.59 12.46 5.42
N THR A 58 2.91 11.62 4.45
CA THR A 58 1.90 11.08 3.53
C THR A 58 0.97 10.13 4.29
N GLU A 59 -0.32 10.28 4.06
CA GLU A 59 -1.33 9.37 4.59
C GLU A 59 -1.73 8.40 3.49
N LEU A 60 -1.52 7.10 3.73
CA LEU A 60 -1.74 6.06 2.74
C LEU A 60 -2.82 5.09 3.19
N ARG A 61 -3.56 4.59 2.21
CA ARG A 61 -4.45 3.44 2.37
C ARG A 61 -4.06 2.39 1.35
N TYR A 62 -4.33 1.15 1.68
CA TYR A 62 -4.00 0.02 0.81
C TYR A 62 -5.15 -0.97 0.74
N ARG A 63 -5.19 -1.73 -0.35
CA ARG A 63 -6.07 -2.88 -0.51
C ARG A 63 -5.44 -3.87 -1.48
N LYS A 64 -5.84 -5.14 -1.39
CA LYS A 64 -5.40 -6.14 -2.36
C LYS A 64 -6.34 -6.15 -3.56
N GLU A 65 -5.83 -6.63 -4.69
CA GLU A 65 -6.66 -6.91 -5.85
C GLU A 65 -7.21 -8.32 -5.76
N GLY A 66 -8.51 -8.47 -5.99
CA GLY A 66 -9.16 -9.76 -6.05
C GLY A 66 -9.10 -10.55 -4.75
N THR A 67 -9.09 -11.87 -4.86
CA THR A 67 -9.13 -12.78 -3.71
C THR A 67 -7.78 -13.36 -3.34
N THR A 68 -6.75 -13.13 -4.16
CA THR A 68 -5.39 -13.63 -3.89
C THR A 68 -4.77 -12.85 -2.73
N PRO A 69 -4.23 -13.53 -1.71
CA PRO A 69 -3.55 -12.85 -0.62
C PRO A 69 -2.38 -12.01 -1.14
N ALA A 70 -2.17 -10.87 -0.49
CA ALA A 70 -1.09 -9.96 -0.84
C ALA A 70 -0.31 -9.55 0.39
N VAL A 71 0.98 -9.31 0.20
CA VAL A 71 1.88 -8.83 1.25
C VAL A 71 2.58 -7.58 0.75
N ILE A 72 2.60 -6.55 1.58
CA ILE A 72 3.31 -5.30 1.29
C ILE A 72 4.50 -5.20 2.24
N VAL A 73 5.66 -4.86 1.69
CA VAL A 73 6.84 -4.50 2.49
C VAL A 73 6.88 -3.00 2.65
N ARG A 74 7.10 -2.53 3.87
CA ARG A 74 7.39 -1.13 4.18
C ARG A 74 8.81 -1.04 4.69
N GLU A 75 9.61 -0.16 4.11
CA GLU A 75 10.99 0.02 4.55
C GLU A 75 11.33 1.49 4.59
N GLY A 76 11.95 1.93 5.71
CA GLY A 76 12.43 3.30 5.84
C GLY A 76 13.60 3.58 4.90
N VAL A 77 13.64 4.79 4.43
CA VAL A 77 14.69 5.26 3.50
C VAL A 77 15.73 6.07 4.25
#